data_1c31332a035ca6ef253d3c4b300be9ef
#
_entry.id   1c31332a035ca6ef253d3c4b300be9ef
#
_cell.length_a   1.000
_cell.length_b   1.000
_cell.length_c   1.000
_cell.angle_alpha   90.00
_cell.angle_beta   90.00
_cell.angle_gamma   90.00
#
_symmetry.space_group_name_H-M   'P 1'
#
loop_
_entity.id
_entity.type
_entity.pdbx_description
1 polymer ?
#
loop_
_entity_poly.entity_id
_entity_poly.type
_entity_poly.pdbx_seq_one_letter_code
_entity_poly.pdbx_strand_id
1 'polypeptide(L)'
;MSLEQIQAFIDASDEVEFKARNKRKMYDWVNQTLRDLHFRNLKRSGRGLVRRYVAKMTGLSRAQATRLLAMYIRGEEVKPKPYRPHGFRKRYTREDVELLAAVDEAHETLSGPATQKILQRAYYEFAEAKYQRLARLSVAQLYRLRQSRGYRERLATYQPTRPTKVAIGERRRPEPNGRPGYLRVDTVHQGDRDGVKGVYHINAVDEVTQWQVVGATGQISEAFLLPVLEAMLAQFPFRILGFHSDNGSEFINHRVAKLLNKLLIEQTKSRPRHSNDNGLVESKNGAVVRKHMGYSHISASHAGEIEVFYEQYFNSYLNFHRPCGVPEEVANAKGKVKRVYRWYATPWEILRQLPDLARHLKGDVTIEELEQRARAQTDTAAAAEMQQAKQKLLANIQRRKTA
;
A
#
# COMPACT_ATOMS: atom_id res chain seq x y z
N MET A 1 26.99 -46.30 -36.76
CA MET A 1 27.95 -45.22 -37.07
C MET A 1 29.34 -45.69 -36.61
N SER A 2 30.39 -45.63 -37.46
CA SER A 2 31.76 -46.03 -37.12
C SER A 2 32.56 -44.83 -36.53
N LEU A 3 33.73 -45.15 -35.92
CA LEU A 3 34.63 -44.09 -35.41
C LEU A 3 35.17 -43.19 -36.51
N GLU A 4 35.41 -43.79 -37.73
CA GLU A 4 35.85 -43.04 -38.90
C GLU A 4 34.79 -42.05 -39.39
N GLN A 5 33.53 -42.48 -39.40
CA GLN A 5 32.40 -41.56 -39.73
C GLN A 5 32.26 -40.44 -38.73
N ILE A 6 32.49 -40.69 -37.43
CA ILE A 6 32.49 -39.67 -36.40
C ILE A 6 33.62 -38.65 -36.60
N GLN A 7 34.83 -39.11 -36.96
CA GLN A 7 35.94 -38.22 -37.21
C GLN A 7 35.66 -37.35 -38.45
N ALA A 8 35.20 -37.94 -39.55
CA ALA A 8 34.85 -37.22 -40.76
C ALA A 8 33.73 -36.15 -40.49
N PHE A 9 32.74 -36.54 -39.68
CA PHE A 9 31.68 -35.60 -39.29
C PHE A 9 32.21 -34.41 -38.45
N ILE A 10 33.09 -34.67 -37.49
CA ILE A 10 33.66 -33.60 -36.67
C ILE A 10 34.45 -32.62 -37.53
N ASP A 11 35.29 -33.16 -38.44
CA ASP A 11 36.16 -32.39 -39.32
C ASP A 11 35.33 -31.56 -40.32
N ALA A 12 34.24 -32.12 -40.85
CA ALA A 12 33.35 -31.43 -41.78
C ALA A 12 32.41 -30.39 -41.12
N SER A 13 32.21 -30.47 -39.81
CA SER A 13 31.24 -29.64 -39.08
C SER A 13 31.86 -28.59 -38.15
N ASP A 14 33.13 -28.21 -38.39
CA ASP A 14 33.89 -27.38 -37.42
C ASP A 14 33.24 -26.02 -37.14
N GLU A 15 32.59 -25.43 -38.12
CA GLU A 15 31.87 -24.13 -37.99
C GLU A 15 30.40 -24.25 -37.52
N VAL A 16 29.87 -25.48 -37.33
CA VAL A 16 28.48 -25.68 -37.00
C VAL A 16 28.29 -25.94 -35.50
N GLU A 17 27.49 -25.12 -34.84
CA GLU A 17 27.10 -25.34 -33.44
C GLU A 17 25.75 -26.04 -33.33
N PHE A 18 25.73 -27.18 -32.60
CA PHE A 18 24.53 -27.92 -32.27
C PHE A 18 24.12 -27.64 -30.80
N LYS A 19 22.83 -27.40 -30.59
CA LYS A 19 22.26 -27.21 -29.22
C LYS A 19 21.03 -28.10 -29.05
N ALA A 20 21.06 -28.97 -28.07
CA ALA A 20 19.92 -29.79 -27.75
C ALA A 20 18.81 -28.97 -27.08
N ARG A 21 17.63 -28.88 -27.70
CA ARG A 21 16.45 -28.14 -27.16
C ARG A 21 15.75 -28.89 -26.01
N ASN A 22 15.85 -30.22 -25.96
CA ASN A 22 15.19 -31.04 -24.94
C ASN A 22 16.20 -31.88 -24.19
N LYS A 23 16.40 -31.56 -22.91
CA LYS A 23 17.39 -32.28 -22.07
C LYS A 23 17.13 -33.77 -21.96
N ARG A 24 15.88 -34.23 -21.81
CA ARG A 24 15.57 -35.67 -21.68
C ARG A 24 15.96 -36.41 -22.95
N LYS A 25 15.50 -35.96 -24.11
CA LYS A 25 15.85 -36.53 -25.40
C LYS A 25 17.36 -36.51 -25.65
N MET A 26 18.07 -35.49 -25.22
CA MET A 26 19.53 -35.39 -25.29
C MET A 26 20.20 -36.51 -24.48
N TYR A 27 19.77 -36.76 -23.25
CA TYR A 27 20.34 -37.83 -22.43
C TYR A 27 20.01 -39.20 -22.99
N ASP A 28 18.81 -39.42 -23.52
CA ASP A 28 18.43 -40.67 -24.20
C ASP A 28 19.31 -40.93 -25.43
N TRP A 29 19.52 -39.87 -26.23
CA TRP A 29 20.41 -39.93 -27.39
C TRP A 29 21.87 -40.25 -27.01
N VAL A 30 22.40 -39.63 -25.96
CA VAL A 30 23.75 -39.91 -25.45
C VAL A 30 23.86 -41.35 -25.01
N ASN A 31 22.91 -41.88 -24.26
CA ASN A 31 22.90 -43.30 -23.83
C ASN A 31 22.88 -44.23 -25.02
N GLN A 32 22.03 -43.97 -26.03
CA GLN A 32 21.94 -44.82 -27.23
C GLN A 32 23.27 -44.79 -28.02
N THR A 33 23.83 -43.61 -28.28
CA THR A 33 25.12 -43.43 -28.97
C THR A 33 26.25 -44.17 -28.26
N LEU A 34 26.32 -44.15 -26.93
CA LEU A 34 27.35 -44.82 -26.15
C LEU A 34 27.18 -46.37 -26.20
N ARG A 35 25.95 -46.89 -26.30
CA ARG A 35 25.66 -48.32 -26.50
C ARG A 35 26.09 -48.78 -27.90
N ASP A 36 25.65 -48.08 -28.94
CA ASP A 36 25.89 -48.41 -30.34
C ASP A 36 27.38 -48.43 -30.68
N LEU A 37 28.17 -47.55 -30.06
CA LEU A 37 29.62 -47.45 -30.22
C LEU A 37 30.40 -48.37 -29.30
N HIS A 38 29.75 -49.21 -28.51
CA HIS A 38 30.40 -50.07 -27.52
C HIS A 38 31.44 -49.30 -26.67
N PHE A 39 31.09 -48.11 -26.19
CA PHE A 39 32.01 -47.11 -25.63
C PHE A 39 32.93 -47.66 -24.52
N ARG A 40 32.46 -48.65 -23.75
CA ARG A 40 33.26 -49.27 -22.67
C ARG A 40 34.48 -50.03 -23.23
N ASN A 41 34.40 -50.56 -24.46
CA ASN A 41 35.44 -51.37 -25.11
C ASN A 41 36.43 -50.53 -25.92
N LEU A 42 36.18 -49.18 -26.06
CA LEU A 42 37.03 -48.33 -26.85
C LEU A 42 38.36 -48.03 -26.17
N LYS A 43 39.41 -47.92 -26.97
CA LYS A 43 40.74 -47.47 -26.57
C LYS A 43 40.67 -45.94 -26.24
N ARG A 44 41.71 -45.41 -25.55
CA ARG A 44 41.77 -44.01 -25.10
C ARG A 44 41.53 -42.99 -26.23
N SER A 45 42.07 -43.21 -27.43
CA SER A 45 41.87 -42.34 -28.59
C SER A 45 40.40 -42.34 -29.04
N GLY A 46 39.76 -43.49 -29.20
CA GLY A 46 38.36 -43.58 -29.55
C GLY A 46 37.41 -42.95 -28.51
N ARG A 47 37.68 -43.14 -27.22
CA ARG A 47 36.95 -42.46 -26.16
C ARG A 47 37.09 -40.94 -26.22
N GLY A 48 38.27 -40.44 -26.62
CA GLY A 48 38.50 -38.99 -26.83
C GLY A 48 37.67 -38.44 -27.99
N LEU A 49 37.57 -39.21 -29.08
CA LEU A 49 36.78 -38.87 -30.25
C LEU A 49 35.26 -38.82 -29.93
N VAL A 50 34.76 -39.87 -29.29
CA VAL A 50 33.32 -39.91 -28.88
C VAL A 50 32.99 -38.79 -27.92
N ARG A 51 33.90 -38.41 -27.00
CA ARG A 51 33.67 -37.26 -26.12
C ARG A 51 33.54 -35.96 -26.92
N ARG A 52 34.41 -35.73 -27.93
CA ARG A 52 34.31 -34.53 -28.79
C ARG A 52 32.98 -34.53 -29.55
N TYR A 53 32.57 -35.68 -30.08
CA TYR A 53 31.32 -35.86 -30.79
C TYR A 53 30.11 -35.58 -29.92
N VAL A 54 30.03 -36.16 -28.72
CA VAL A 54 28.96 -35.91 -27.76
C VAL A 54 28.90 -34.40 -27.38
N ALA A 55 30.03 -33.78 -27.08
CA ALA A 55 30.09 -32.37 -26.77
C ALA A 55 29.58 -31.52 -27.94
N LYS A 56 30.00 -31.80 -29.16
CA LYS A 56 29.58 -31.10 -30.40
C LYS A 56 28.08 -31.24 -30.63
N MET A 57 27.51 -32.45 -30.61
CA MET A 57 26.10 -32.70 -30.88
C MET A 57 25.14 -32.20 -29.82
N THR A 58 25.60 -32.07 -28.57
CA THR A 58 24.74 -31.70 -27.47
C THR A 58 24.87 -30.21 -27.04
N GLY A 59 25.97 -29.58 -27.48
CA GLY A 59 26.34 -28.23 -26.99
C GLY A 59 26.83 -28.24 -25.53
N LEU A 60 27.13 -29.41 -24.96
CA LEU A 60 27.69 -29.52 -23.62
C LEU A 60 29.17 -29.13 -23.59
N SER A 61 29.60 -28.51 -22.50
CA SER A 61 31.04 -28.27 -22.31
C SER A 61 31.81 -29.59 -22.23
N ARG A 62 33.10 -29.54 -22.57
CA ARG A 62 34.03 -30.71 -22.46
C ARG A 62 33.95 -31.35 -21.06
N ALA A 63 33.88 -30.57 -20.01
CA ALA A 63 33.79 -31.07 -18.63
C ALA A 63 32.46 -31.78 -18.36
N GLN A 64 31.35 -31.28 -18.91
CA GLN A 64 30.02 -31.91 -18.78
C GLN A 64 29.97 -33.21 -19.54
N ALA A 65 30.40 -33.24 -20.82
CA ALA A 65 30.50 -34.47 -21.60
C ALA A 65 31.38 -35.53 -20.90
N THR A 66 32.57 -35.15 -20.39
CA THR A 66 33.45 -36.06 -19.64
C THR A 66 32.74 -36.69 -18.43
N ARG A 67 31.99 -35.91 -17.67
CA ARG A 67 31.22 -36.43 -16.51
C ARG A 67 30.14 -37.44 -16.92
N LEU A 68 29.43 -37.18 -18.03
CA LEU A 68 28.41 -38.11 -18.53
C LEU A 68 29.03 -39.42 -18.99
N LEU A 69 30.12 -39.36 -19.74
CA LEU A 69 30.83 -40.57 -20.19
C LEU A 69 31.41 -41.37 -19.01
N ALA A 70 31.91 -40.71 -18.00
CA ALA A 70 32.39 -41.35 -16.76
C ALA A 70 31.26 -42.07 -16.01
N MET A 71 30.05 -41.46 -15.93
CA MET A 71 28.87 -42.11 -15.35
C MET A 71 28.52 -43.40 -16.13
N TYR A 72 28.52 -43.34 -17.46
CA TYR A 72 28.24 -44.50 -18.30
C TYR A 72 29.27 -45.64 -18.11
N ILE A 73 30.57 -45.31 -17.95
CA ILE A 73 31.61 -46.30 -17.67
C ILE A 73 31.35 -47.00 -16.33
N ARG A 74 30.93 -46.27 -15.29
CA ARG A 74 30.61 -46.83 -13.96
C ARG A 74 29.33 -47.66 -13.93
N GLY A 75 28.59 -47.75 -15.04
CA GLY A 75 27.33 -48.48 -15.10
C GLY A 75 26.13 -47.66 -14.60
N GLU A 76 26.34 -46.40 -14.33
CA GLU A 76 25.26 -45.50 -13.93
C GLU A 76 24.42 -45.07 -15.16
N GLU A 77 23.12 -44.95 -14.97
CA GLU A 77 22.26 -44.43 -16.03
C GLU A 77 22.51 -42.93 -16.25
N VAL A 78 22.83 -42.56 -17.49
CA VAL A 78 23.06 -41.18 -17.86
C VAL A 78 21.70 -40.46 -18.01
N LYS A 79 21.26 -39.83 -16.94
CA LYS A 79 19.98 -39.12 -16.88
C LYS A 79 20.12 -37.72 -16.24
N PRO A 80 19.20 -36.79 -16.54
CA PRO A 80 19.22 -35.48 -15.92
C PRO A 80 19.03 -35.65 -14.41
N LYS A 81 19.95 -35.08 -13.62
CA LYS A 81 19.70 -34.95 -12.18
C LYS A 81 18.55 -33.98 -11.96
N PRO A 82 17.55 -34.33 -11.15
CA PRO A 82 16.50 -33.36 -10.79
C PRO A 82 17.16 -32.14 -10.14
N TYR A 83 16.88 -30.98 -10.72
CA TYR A 83 17.31 -29.71 -10.11
C TYR A 83 16.56 -29.56 -8.80
N ARG A 84 17.24 -29.72 -7.67
CA ARG A 84 16.73 -29.33 -6.35
C ARG A 84 17.26 -27.93 -6.08
N PRO A 85 16.44 -26.89 -6.23
CA PRO A 85 16.87 -25.55 -5.85
C PRO A 85 17.18 -25.58 -4.36
N HIS A 86 18.36 -25.13 -3.99
CA HIS A 86 18.68 -24.82 -2.59
C HIS A 86 17.81 -23.63 -2.18
N GLY A 87 16.62 -23.92 -1.69
CA GLY A 87 15.73 -22.89 -1.16
C GLY A 87 16.31 -22.36 0.13
N PHE A 88 16.54 -21.04 0.21
CA PHE A 88 16.82 -20.38 1.48
C PHE A 88 15.66 -20.64 2.44
N ARG A 89 15.95 -20.81 3.75
CA ARG A 89 14.91 -20.92 4.78
C ARG A 89 13.98 -19.71 4.70
N LYS A 90 12.69 -19.97 4.49
CA LYS A 90 11.68 -18.92 4.47
C LYS A 90 11.60 -18.33 5.87
N ARG A 91 11.91 -17.04 6.01
CA ARG A 91 11.82 -16.31 7.28
C ARG A 91 10.36 -16.13 7.74
N TYR A 92 9.45 -15.97 6.78
CA TYR A 92 8.03 -15.77 7.00
C TYR A 92 7.25 -17.02 6.60
N THR A 93 6.38 -17.48 7.49
CA THR A 93 5.56 -18.69 7.31
C THR A 93 4.28 -18.38 6.53
N ARG A 94 3.49 -19.42 6.24
CA ARG A 94 2.16 -19.26 5.68
C ARG A 94 1.24 -18.48 6.61
N GLU A 95 1.30 -18.75 7.90
CA GLU A 95 0.55 -18.04 8.95
C GLU A 95 0.86 -16.54 8.97
N ASP A 96 2.14 -16.15 8.82
CA ASP A 96 2.52 -14.74 8.73
C ASP A 96 1.88 -14.06 7.50
N VAL A 97 1.79 -14.77 6.38
CA VAL A 97 1.13 -14.25 5.16
C VAL A 97 -0.38 -14.10 5.38
N GLU A 98 -1.01 -15.05 6.07
CA GLU A 98 -2.43 -15.01 6.42
C GLU A 98 -2.74 -13.86 7.39
N LEU A 99 -1.90 -13.64 8.40
CA LEU A 99 -2.01 -12.50 9.32
C LEU A 99 -1.86 -11.17 8.59
N LEU A 100 -0.87 -11.04 7.70
CA LEU A 100 -0.70 -9.84 6.87
C LEU A 100 -1.94 -9.58 6.00
N ALA A 101 -2.49 -10.63 5.39
CA ALA A 101 -3.68 -10.52 4.56
C ALA A 101 -4.91 -10.07 5.38
N ALA A 102 -5.08 -10.57 6.60
CA ALA A 102 -6.16 -10.16 7.49
C ALA A 102 -6.04 -8.68 7.92
N VAL A 103 -4.82 -8.21 8.21
CA VAL A 103 -4.58 -6.79 8.50
C VAL A 103 -4.88 -5.93 7.27
N ASP A 104 -4.41 -6.32 6.10
CA ASP A 104 -4.67 -5.58 4.86
C ASP A 104 -6.16 -5.58 4.48
N GLU A 105 -6.89 -6.66 4.72
CA GLU A 105 -8.33 -6.73 4.53
C GLU A 105 -9.08 -5.78 5.45
N ALA A 106 -8.75 -5.78 6.76
CA ALA A 106 -9.39 -4.90 7.74
C ALA A 106 -9.16 -3.41 7.44
N HIS A 107 -7.96 -3.05 6.97
CA HIS A 107 -7.57 -1.67 6.67
C HIS A 107 -7.70 -1.28 5.18
N GLU A 108 -8.33 -2.10 4.33
CA GLU A 108 -8.45 -1.90 2.87
C GLU A 108 -7.09 -1.70 2.18
N THR A 109 -6.09 -2.45 2.57
CA THR A 109 -4.75 -2.44 1.97
C THR A 109 -4.13 -1.04 1.94
N LEU A 110 -3.65 -0.58 3.07
CA LEU A 110 -2.92 0.68 3.18
C LEU A 110 -1.55 0.61 2.45
N SER A 111 -0.86 1.75 2.38
CA SER A 111 0.52 1.78 1.87
C SER A 111 1.43 0.87 2.72
N GLY A 112 2.48 0.31 2.09
CA GLY A 112 3.40 -0.58 2.79
C GLY A 112 3.94 -0.01 4.12
N PRO A 113 4.41 1.25 4.17
CA PRO A 113 4.85 1.87 5.41
C PRO A 113 3.74 2.01 6.48
N ALA A 114 2.51 2.34 6.07
CA ALA A 114 1.38 2.44 7.02
C ALA A 114 1.02 1.06 7.59
N THR A 115 0.95 0.02 6.75
CA THR A 115 0.74 -1.36 7.22
C THR A 115 1.88 -1.83 8.11
N GLN A 116 3.14 -1.49 7.79
CA GLN A 116 4.28 -1.79 8.65
C GLN A 116 4.11 -1.17 10.04
N LYS A 117 3.66 0.09 10.11
CA LYS A 117 3.41 0.76 11.39
C LYS A 117 2.32 0.06 12.20
N ILE A 118 1.22 -0.39 11.54
CA ILE A 118 0.17 -1.18 12.21
C ILE A 118 0.72 -2.47 12.79
N LEU A 119 1.52 -3.21 12.02
CA LEU A 119 2.14 -4.46 12.49
C LEU A 119 3.09 -4.23 13.68
N GLN A 120 3.80 -3.10 13.69
CA GLN A 120 4.63 -2.68 14.82
C GLN A 120 3.79 -2.35 16.05
N ARG A 121 2.71 -1.59 15.89
CA ARG A 121 1.81 -1.25 16.98
C ARG A 121 1.15 -2.50 17.57
N ALA A 122 0.67 -3.40 16.72
CA ALA A 122 0.07 -4.67 17.15
C ALA A 122 1.00 -5.46 18.10
N TYR A 123 2.29 -5.51 17.81
CA TYR A 123 3.25 -6.22 18.65
C TYR A 123 3.75 -5.38 19.84
N TYR A 124 4.21 -4.14 19.59
CA TYR A 124 4.91 -3.35 20.64
C TYR A 124 3.97 -2.58 21.56
N GLU A 125 2.81 -2.13 21.08
CA GLU A 125 1.86 -1.34 21.85
C GLU A 125 0.69 -2.18 22.37
N PHE A 126 0.14 -3.06 21.51
CA PHE A 126 -1.00 -3.91 21.89
C PHE A 126 -0.59 -5.32 22.36
N ALA A 127 0.71 -5.61 22.44
CA ALA A 127 1.28 -6.87 22.95
C ALA A 127 0.76 -8.15 22.25
N GLU A 128 0.31 -8.06 20.99
CA GLU A 128 -0.16 -9.21 20.23
C GLU A 128 1.03 -10.06 19.73
N ALA A 129 1.40 -11.09 20.48
CA ALA A 129 2.57 -11.95 20.25
C ALA A 129 2.63 -12.55 18.83
N LYS A 130 1.46 -12.84 18.19
CA LYS A 130 1.38 -13.39 16.83
C LYS A 130 2.05 -12.51 15.77
N TYR A 131 2.17 -11.20 16.00
CA TYR A 131 2.80 -10.25 15.07
C TYR A 131 4.31 -10.07 15.27
N GLN A 132 4.96 -10.76 16.19
CA GLN A 132 6.38 -10.61 16.52
C GLN A 132 7.30 -10.62 15.28
N ARG A 133 7.09 -11.56 14.35
CA ARG A 133 7.89 -11.63 13.12
C ARG A 133 7.54 -10.51 12.14
N LEU A 134 6.25 -10.19 12.02
CA LEU A 134 5.73 -9.17 11.11
C LEU A 134 6.07 -7.75 11.57
N ALA A 135 6.19 -7.48 12.87
CA ALA A 135 6.63 -6.20 13.40
C ALA A 135 8.04 -5.80 12.94
N ARG A 136 8.88 -6.79 12.58
CA ARG A 136 10.23 -6.59 12.06
C ARG A 136 10.32 -6.68 10.53
N LEU A 137 9.18 -6.66 9.85
CA LEU A 137 9.08 -6.78 8.41
C LEU A 137 9.51 -5.48 7.73
N SER A 138 10.43 -5.54 6.76
CA SER A 138 10.74 -4.36 5.93
C SER A 138 9.64 -4.10 4.91
N VAL A 139 9.44 -2.83 4.51
CA VAL A 139 8.45 -2.44 3.50
C VAL A 139 8.66 -3.20 2.18
N ALA A 140 9.92 -3.37 1.75
CA ALA A 140 10.22 -4.11 0.53
C ALA A 140 9.80 -5.59 0.62
N GLN A 141 10.00 -6.21 1.78
CA GLN A 141 9.59 -7.59 2.00
C GLN A 141 8.08 -7.71 2.17
N LEU A 142 7.40 -6.72 2.75
CA LEU A 142 5.95 -6.62 2.81
C LEU A 142 5.35 -6.67 1.40
N TYR A 143 5.84 -5.85 0.48
CA TYR A 143 5.37 -5.89 -0.90
C TYR A 143 5.66 -7.22 -1.60
N ARG A 144 6.77 -7.92 -1.28
CA ARG A 144 7.04 -9.28 -1.80
C ARG A 144 6.04 -10.29 -1.25
N LEU A 145 5.67 -10.22 0.03
CA LEU A 145 4.66 -11.09 0.61
C LEU A 145 3.28 -10.86 -0.01
N ARG A 146 2.89 -9.60 -0.29
CA ARG A 146 1.66 -9.26 -1.00
C ARG A 146 1.61 -9.84 -2.43
N GLN A 147 2.75 -10.10 -3.06
CA GLN A 147 2.83 -10.75 -4.37
C GLN A 147 2.83 -12.29 -4.27
N SER A 148 2.93 -12.87 -3.09
CA SER A 148 2.94 -14.32 -2.90
C SER A 148 1.60 -14.95 -3.27
N ARG A 149 1.63 -16.21 -3.72
CA ARG A 149 0.42 -16.95 -4.09
C ARG A 149 -0.56 -17.05 -2.91
N GLY A 150 -0.10 -17.41 -1.71
CA GLY A 150 -0.98 -17.54 -0.53
C GLY A 150 -1.66 -16.23 -0.13
N TYR A 151 -1.02 -15.07 -0.34
CA TYR A 151 -1.64 -13.77 -0.12
C TYR A 151 -2.73 -13.49 -1.16
N ARG A 152 -2.45 -13.73 -2.44
CA ARG A 152 -3.40 -13.47 -3.54
C ARG A 152 -4.62 -14.39 -3.51
N GLU A 153 -4.46 -15.62 -3.05
CA GLU A 153 -5.58 -16.56 -2.89
C GLU A 153 -6.58 -16.10 -1.82
N ARG A 154 -6.13 -15.33 -0.82
CA ARG A 154 -7.00 -14.79 0.24
C ARG A 154 -7.61 -13.44 -0.11
N LEU A 155 -6.88 -12.57 -0.77
CA LEU A 155 -7.36 -11.24 -1.19
C LEU A 155 -7.65 -11.26 -2.69
N ALA A 156 -8.92 -11.39 -3.05
CA ALA A 156 -9.39 -11.38 -4.43
C ALA A 156 -9.15 -10.04 -5.16
N THR A 157 -8.90 -8.95 -4.43
CA THR A 157 -8.77 -7.58 -4.99
C THR A 157 -7.60 -6.82 -4.37
N TYR A 158 -6.38 -7.17 -4.76
CA TYR A 158 -5.22 -6.31 -4.49
C TYR A 158 -5.04 -5.29 -5.63
N GLN A 159 -5.33 -4.03 -5.37
CA GLN A 159 -4.91 -2.92 -6.23
C GLN A 159 -3.69 -2.22 -5.59
N PRO A 160 -2.52 -2.23 -6.23
CA PRO A 160 -1.37 -1.50 -5.72
C PRO A 160 -1.67 0.01 -5.72
N THR A 161 -1.48 0.68 -4.59
CA THR A 161 -1.54 2.14 -4.52
C THR A 161 -0.43 2.71 -5.39
N ARG A 162 -0.81 3.46 -6.44
CA ARG A 162 0.17 4.20 -7.25
C ARG A 162 0.59 5.45 -6.47
N PRO A 163 1.89 5.72 -6.28
CA PRO A 163 2.34 6.97 -5.68
C PRO A 163 1.96 8.12 -6.62
N THR A 164 1.09 9.01 -6.15
CA THR A 164 0.78 10.26 -6.85
C THR A 164 2.00 11.17 -6.76
N LYS A 165 2.61 11.50 -7.91
CA LYS A 165 3.62 12.55 -7.99
C LYS A 165 2.91 13.90 -7.82
N VAL A 166 2.98 14.47 -6.61
CA VAL A 166 2.51 15.84 -6.37
C VAL A 166 3.67 16.79 -6.60
N ALA A 167 3.59 17.60 -7.63
CA ALA A 167 4.49 18.74 -7.86
C ALA A 167 4.06 19.88 -6.92
N ILE A 168 4.87 20.17 -5.90
CA ILE A 168 4.60 21.25 -4.93
C ILE A 168 5.39 22.47 -5.36
N GLY A 169 4.69 23.56 -5.71
CA GLY A 169 5.24 24.89 -5.87
C GLY A 169 5.04 25.72 -4.59
N GLU A 170 6.01 26.57 -4.28
CA GLU A 170 6.03 27.49 -3.12
C GLU A 170 4.83 28.42 -3.12
N ARG A 171 4.13 28.50 -1.95
CA ARG A 171 3.00 29.44 -1.77
C ARG A 171 2.81 29.80 -0.32
N ARG A 172 2.26 31.04 -0.09
CA ARG A 172 2.03 31.54 1.26
C ARG A 172 0.89 30.74 1.89
N ARG A 173 1.26 29.85 2.77
CA ARG A 173 0.36 29.06 3.62
C ARG A 173 -0.06 29.89 4.83
N PRO A 174 -1.19 29.52 5.47
CA PRO A 174 -1.28 29.77 6.89
C PRO A 174 -0.02 29.17 7.53
N GLU A 175 0.64 29.95 8.37
CA GLU A 175 1.84 29.49 9.07
C GLU A 175 1.44 28.98 10.44
N PRO A 176 1.19 27.68 10.60
CA PRO A 176 0.77 27.11 11.89
C PRO A 176 1.88 27.19 12.94
N ASN A 177 3.15 27.38 12.51
CA ASN A 177 4.32 27.45 13.39
C ASN A 177 4.37 26.30 14.40
N GLY A 178 4.05 25.08 13.95
CA GLY A 178 4.03 23.88 14.77
C GLY A 178 2.82 23.76 15.71
N ARG A 179 1.88 24.70 15.70
CA ARG A 179 0.68 24.67 16.55
C ARG A 179 -0.48 23.96 15.83
N PRO A 180 -1.18 23.02 16.46
CA PRO A 180 -2.38 22.41 15.91
C PRO A 180 -3.54 23.44 15.88
N GLY A 181 -4.53 23.17 15.05
CA GLY A 181 -5.74 24.00 14.94
C GLY A 181 -5.84 24.79 13.63
N TYR A 182 -4.92 24.62 12.69
CA TYR A 182 -5.01 25.21 11.34
C TYR A 182 -5.56 24.19 10.35
N LEU A 183 -6.85 24.27 10.07
CA LEU A 183 -7.57 23.30 9.23
C LEU A 183 -7.48 23.63 7.75
N ARG A 184 -7.28 22.61 6.94
CA ARG A 184 -7.52 22.60 5.49
C ARG A 184 -8.85 21.93 5.23
N VAL A 185 -9.76 22.61 4.55
CA VAL A 185 -11.12 22.11 4.33
C VAL A 185 -11.44 22.10 2.85
N ASP A 186 -12.08 21.02 2.41
CA ASP A 186 -12.53 20.83 1.03
C ASP A 186 -13.80 19.98 0.99
N THR A 187 -14.54 20.06 -0.13
CA THR A 187 -15.75 19.27 -0.36
C THR A 187 -15.60 18.31 -1.53
N VAL A 188 -16.21 17.16 -1.38
CA VAL A 188 -16.23 16.12 -2.42
C VAL A 188 -17.68 15.66 -2.63
N HIS A 189 -18.27 15.87 -3.80
CA HIS A 189 -19.60 15.33 -4.11
C HIS A 189 -19.54 13.86 -4.54
N GLN A 190 -20.54 13.06 -4.15
CA GLN A 190 -20.58 11.62 -4.37
C GLN A 190 -21.31 11.28 -5.66
N GLY A 191 -20.60 11.36 -6.77
CA GLY A 191 -21.10 11.06 -8.11
C GLY A 191 -22.11 12.09 -8.63
N ASP A 192 -22.47 11.92 -9.89
CA ASP A 192 -23.48 12.70 -10.60
C ASP A 192 -24.39 11.72 -11.33
N ARG A 193 -25.70 11.93 -11.27
CA ARG A 193 -26.68 11.13 -11.97
C ARG A 193 -27.73 12.05 -12.58
N ASP A 194 -27.79 12.10 -13.90
CA ASP A 194 -28.76 12.91 -14.65
C ASP A 194 -28.79 14.39 -14.23
N GLY A 195 -27.59 14.97 -13.95
CA GLY A 195 -27.41 16.35 -13.48
C GLY A 195 -27.72 16.56 -11.99
N VAL A 196 -28.12 15.51 -11.26
CA VAL A 196 -28.32 15.55 -9.81
C VAL A 196 -27.06 15.09 -9.10
N LYS A 197 -26.43 15.99 -8.35
CA LYS A 197 -25.25 15.67 -7.54
C LYS A 197 -25.66 14.80 -6.34
N GLY A 198 -24.81 13.80 -6.03
CA GLY A 198 -24.96 12.99 -4.84
C GLY A 198 -24.62 13.76 -3.55
N VAL A 199 -24.63 13.05 -2.42
CA VAL A 199 -24.23 13.57 -1.12
C VAL A 199 -22.86 14.28 -1.19
N TYR A 200 -22.67 15.31 -0.41
CA TYR A 200 -21.39 16.02 -0.28
C TYR A 200 -20.67 15.56 0.99
N HIS A 201 -19.39 15.22 0.84
CA HIS A 201 -18.49 14.95 1.95
C HIS A 201 -17.64 16.19 2.20
N ILE A 202 -17.63 16.67 3.43
CA ILE A 202 -16.78 17.76 3.88
C ILE A 202 -15.60 17.13 4.59
N ASN A 203 -14.40 17.48 4.17
CA ASN A 203 -13.18 16.92 4.71
C ASN A 203 -12.33 18.03 5.32
N ALA A 204 -12.09 17.97 6.63
CA ALA A 204 -11.28 18.92 7.37
C ALA A 204 -10.05 18.22 7.95
N VAL A 205 -8.86 18.77 7.68
CA VAL A 205 -7.57 18.16 8.10
C VAL A 205 -6.70 19.22 8.74
N ASP A 206 -6.23 18.96 9.96
CA ASP A 206 -5.24 19.80 10.61
C ASP A 206 -3.86 19.69 9.94
N GLU A 207 -3.22 20.82 9.70
CA GLU A 207 -1.96 20.88 8.94
C GLU A 207 -0.77 20.27 9.70
N VAL A 208 -0.77 20.37 11.03
CA VAL A 208 0.34 19.94 11.89
C VAL A 208 0.22 18.45 12.26
N THR A 209 -0.93 18.06 12.79
CA THR A 209 -1.15 16.71 13.33
C THR A 209 -1.71 15.74 12.29
N GLN A 210 -2.22 16.26 11.17
CA GLN A 210 -3.04 15.55 10.21
C GLN A 210 -4.33 14.95 10.80
N TRP A 211 -4.76 15.44 11.99
CA TRP A 211 -6.07 15.09 12.54
C TRP A 211 -7.15 15.41 11.52
N GLN A 212 -8.00 14.43 11.23
CA GLN A 212 -8.95 14.49 10.14
C GLN A 212 -10.36 14.23 10.64
N VAL A 213 -11.29 15.12 10.29
CA VAL A 213 -12.72 14.94 10.52
C VAL A 213 -13.44 15.03 9.20
N VAL A 214 -14.26 14.04 8.89
CA VAL A 214 -15.11 14.00 7.70
C VAL A 214 -16.55 14.12 8.15
N GLY A 215 -17.32 14.99 7.47
CA GLY A 215 -18.76 15.16 7.64
C GLY A 215 -19.51 14.95 6.33
N ALA A 216 -20.82 14.83 6.38
CA ALA A 216 -21.67 14.62 5.21
C ALA A 216 -22.88 15.58 5.22
N THR A 217 -23.19 16.15 4.06
CA THR A 217 -24.37 16.99 3.88
C THR A 217 -25.09 16.69 2.58
N GLY A 218 -26.41 16.85 2.57
CA GLY A 218 -27.22 16.65 1.35
C GLY A 218 -27.10 17.80 0.35
N GLN A 219 -26.75 19.01 0.82
CA GLN A 219 -26.66 20.20 -0.02
C GLN A 219 -25.54 21.14 0.47
N ILE A 220 -24.90 21.84 -0.46
CA ILE A 220 -23.93 22.91 -0.16
C ILE A 220 -24.67 24.26 -0.05
N SER A 221 -25.70 24.34 0.76
CA SER A 221 -26.29 25.61 1.16
C SER A 221 -25.93 25.92 2.60
N GLU A 222 -25.90 27.19 2.94
CA GLU A 222 -25.55 27.64 4.30
C GLU A 222 -26.32 26.91 5.39
N ALA A 223 -27.65 26.73 5.19
CA ALA A 223 -28.55 26.13 6.18
C ALA A 223 -28.16 24.64 6.47
N PHE A 224 -27.66 23.94 5.47
CA PHE A 224 -27.24 22.53 5.61
C PHE A 224 -25.78 22.39 6.02
N LEU A 225 -24.92 23.32 5.59
CA LEU A 225 -23.48 23.26 5.83
C LEU A 225 -23.10 23.64 7.26
N LEU A 226 -23.73 24.68 7.83
CA LEU A 226 -23.39 25.21 9.14
C LEU A 226 -23.50 24.19 10.28
N PRO A 227 -24.61 23.44 10.43
CA PRO A 227 -24.74 22.45 11.49
C PRO A 227 -23.68 21.35 11.39
N VAL A 228 -23.36 20.93 10.17
CA VAL A 228 -22.33 19.90 9.92
C VAL A 228 -20.95 20.45 10.27
N LEU A 229 -20.62 21.69 9.88
CA LEU A 229 -19.35 22.32 10.26
C LEU A 229 -19.22 22.47 11.79
N GLU A 230 -20.26 22.90 12.49
CA GLU A 230 -20.27 23.00 13.95
C GLU A 230 -19.99 21.64 14.60
N ALA A 231 -20.68 20.57 14.16
CA ALA A 231 -20.49 19.20 14.63
C ALA A 231 -19.07 18.69 14.32
N MET A 232 -18.54 18.99 13.14
CA MET A 232 -17.18 18.61 12.74
C MET A 232 -16.13 19.34 13.59
N LEU A 233 -16.27 20.66 13.79
CA LEU A 233 -15.33 21.45 14.61
C LEU A 233 -15.33 21.00 16.08
N ALA A 234 -16.47 20.53 16.59
CA ALA A 234 -16.57 19.95 17.93
C ALA A 234 -15.73 18.68 18.11
N GLN A 235 -15.55 17.85 17.06
CA GLN A 235 -14.80 16.60 17.12
C GLN A 235 -13.27 16.75 17.17
N PHE A 236 -12.72 17.95 16.90
CA PHE A 236 -11.29 18.19 17.08
C PHE A 236 -10.98 18.35 18.58
N PRO A 237 -9.94 17.67 19.10
CA PRO A 237 -9.62 17.72 20.53
C PRO A 237 -8.94 19.03 20.96
N PHE A 238 -8.48 19.83 20.03
CA PHE A 238 -7.75 21.08 20.23
C PHE A 238 -8.52 22.28 19.72
N ARG A 239 -8.11 23.46 20.16
CA ARG A 239 -8.72 24.74 19.72
C ARG A 239 -8.41 24.97 18.25
N ILE A 240 -9.44 25.35 17.50
CA ILE A 240 -9.27 25.68 16.09
C ILE A 240 -8.87 27.16 15.99
N LEU A 241 -7.78 27.41 15.29
CA LEU A 241 -7.17 28.74 15.12
C LEU A 241 -7.35 29.29 13.71
N GLY A 242 -7.34 28.41 12.71
CA GLY A 242 -7.46 28.80 11.31
C GLY A 242 -8.30 27.82 10.51
N PHE A 243 -9.03 28.34 9.53
CA PHE A 243 -9.86 27.59 8.59
C PHE A 243 -9.49 28.05 7.18
N HIS A 244 -8.86 27.17 6.43
CA HIS A 244 -8.44 27.43 5.06
C HIS A 244 -9.23 26.54 4.09
N SER A 245 -9.94 27.18 3.15
CA SER A 245 -10.65 26.49 2.07
C SER A 245 -10.15 26.94 0.70
N ASP A 246 -10.56 26.23 -0.33
CA ASP A 246 -10.44 26.71 -1.69
C ASP A 246 -11.36 27.95 -1.92
N ASN A 247 -11.42 28.47 -3.16
CA ASN A 247 -12.25 29.61 -3.50
C ASN A 247 -13.74 29.26 -3.70
N GLY A 248 -14.19 28.09 -3.20
CA GLY A 248 -15.57 27.66 -3.29
C GLY A 248 -16.54 28.57 -2.52
N SER A 249 -17.65 28.95 -3.16
CA SER A 249 -18.65 29.83 -2.56
C SER A 249 -19.32 29.22 -1.32
N GLU A 250 -19.26 27.91 -1.17
CA GLU A 250 -19.80 27.17 -0.04
C GLU A 250 -19.15 27.54 1.29
N PHE A 251 -17.85 27.81 1.30
CA PHE A 251 -17.12 28.20 2.51
C PHE A 251 -16.88 29.71 2.59
N ILE A 252 -16.91 30.41 1.44
CA ILE A 252 -16.68 31.85 1.36
C ILE A 252 -18.03 32.56 1.29
N ASN A 253 -18.76 32.53 2.38
CA ASN A 253 -20.03 33.23 2.53
C ASN A 253 -20.13 33.90 3.92
N HIS A 254 -21.07 34.85 4.06
CA HIS A 254 -21.23 35.67 5.26
C HIS A 254 -21.57 34.87 6.53
N ARG A 255 -22.28 33.74 6.43
CA ARG A 255 -22.69 32.96 7.60
C ARG A 255 -21.57 32.08 8.10
N VAL A 256 -20.82 31.43 7.20
CA VAL A 256 -19.61 30.69 7.57
C VAL A 256 -18.62 31.68 8.21
N ALA A 257 -18.39 32.82 7.59
CA ALA A 257 -17.53 33.88 8.17
C ALA A 257 -18.01 34.31 9.55
N LYS A 258 -19.33 34.48 9.74
CA LYS A 258 -19.90 34.84 11.05
C LYS A 258 -19.71 33.74 12.09
N LEU A 259 -19.85 32.45 11.71
CA LEU A 259 -19.56 31.34 12.58
C LEU A 259 -18.09 31.32 13.00
N LEU A 260 -17.18 31.41 12.04
CA LEU A 260 -15.73 31.38 12.30
C LEU A 260 -15.30 32.56 13.15
N ASN A 261 -15.83 33.78 12.90
CA ASN A 261 -15.58 34.98 13.71
C ASN A 261 -16.12 34.81 15.14
N LYS A 262 -17.31 34.24 15.33
CA LYS A 262 -17.86 33.93 16.64
C LYS A 262 -16.98 33.00 17.45
N LEU A 263 -16.31 32.06 16.77
CA LEU A 263 -15.39 31.09 17.37
C LEU A 263 -13.93 31.58 17.41
N LEU A 264 -13.68 32.84 17.02
CA LEU A 264 -12.33 33.44 16.91
C LEU A 264 -11.39 32.66 16.00
N ILE A 265 -11.91 32.05 14.92
CA ILE A 265 -11.17 31.27 13.94
C ILE A 265 -10.83 32.18 12.76
N GLU A 266 -9.55 32.24 12.40
CA GLU A 266 -9.08 32.97 11.23
C GLU A 266 -9.53 32.25 9.94
N GLN A 267 -10.30 32.95 9.08
CA GLN A 267 -10.69 32.42 7.77
C GLN A 267 -9.71 32.87 6.70
N THR A 268 -9.08 31.90 6.04
CA THR A 268 -8.23 32.15 4.88
C THR A 268 -8.75 31.39 3.66
N LYS A 269 -8.33 31.83 2.46
CA LYS A 269 -8.71 31.18 1.20
C LYS A 269 -7.52 31.01 0.28
N SER A 270 -7.59 30.00 -0.57
CA SER A 270 -6.58 29.72 -1.59
C SER A 270 -6.43 30.90 -2.57
N ARG A 271 -5.20 31.16 -3.00
CA ARG A 271 -4.91 32.22 -3.97
C ARG A 271 -5.45 31.85 -5.34
N PRO A 272 -5.92 32.79 -6.14
CA PRO A 272 -6.38 32.52 -7.51
C PRO A 272 -5.27 31.86 -8.36
N ARG A 273 -5.64 30.82 -9.09
CA ARG A 273 -4.73 30.03 -9.96
C ARG A 273 -3.62 29.28 -9.23
N HIS A 274 -3.79 29.03 -7.96
CA HIS A 274 -2.83 28.30 -7.11
C HIS A 274 -3.43 27.01 -6.57
N SER A 275 -3.50 25.96 -7.43
CA SER A 275 -4.13 24.66 -7.13
C SER A 275 -3.47 23.87 -6.01
N ASN A 276 -2.26 24.21 -5.56
CA ASN A 276 -1.54 23.45 -4.53
C ASN A 276 -1.71 24.02 -3.09
N ASP A 277 -2.44 25.11 -2.91
CA ASP A 277 -2.64 25.70 -1.57
C ASP A 277 -3.45 24.76 -0.67
N ASN A 278 -4.26 23.85 -1.26
CA ASN A 278 -5.08 22.88 -0.53
C ASN A 278 -4.63 21.41 -0.71
N GLY A 279 -3.40 21.17 -1.21
CA GLY A 279 -2.90 19.85 -1.58
C GLY A 279 -2.91 18.78 -0.48
N LEU A 280 -2.90 19.18 0.81
CA LEU A 280 -3.02 18.22 1.91
C LEU A 280 -4.43 17.58 1.93
N VAL A 281 -5.48 18.38 1.96
CA VAL A 281 -6.86 17.88 2.00
C VAL A 281 -7.26 17.20 0.69
N GLU A 282 -6.80 17.71 -0.47
CA GLU A 282 -7.02 17.05 -1.77
C GLU A 282 -6.43 15.63 -1.80
N SER A 283 -5.22 15.43 -1.26
CA SER A 283 -4.62 14.11 -1.15
C SER A 283 -5.43 13.17 -0.24
N LYS A 284 -6.00 13.70 0.85
CA LYS A 284 -6.87 12.95 1.76
C LYS A 284 -8.24 12.67 1.14
N ASN A 285 -8.77 13.53 0.27
CA ASN A 285 -9.99 13.25 -0.50
C ASN A 285 -9.86 11.96 -1.32
N GLY A 286 -8.74 11.76 -2.00
CA GLY A 286 -8.46 10.55 -2.75
C GLY A 286 -8.16 9.34 -1.86
N ALA A 287 -7.24 9.51 -0.90
CA ALA A 287 -6.71 8.42 -0.08
C ALA A 287 -7.66 7.97 1.06
N VAL A 288 -8.64 8.80 1.41
CA VAL A 288 -9.58 8.54 2.51
C VAL A 288 -11.02 8.53 1.99
N VAL A 289 -11.58 9.67 1.60
CA VAL A 289 -13.01 9.76 1.26
C VAL A 289 -13.35 8.88 0.07
N ARG A 290 -12.67 9.06 -1.06
CA ARG A 290 -12.93 8.29 -2.28
C ARG A 290 -12.59 6.80 -2.15
N LYS A 291 -11.58 6.49 -1.37
CA LYS A 291 -11.21 5.09 -1.10
C LYS A 291 -12.33 4.33 -0.39
N HIS A 292 -12.99 4.96 0.59
CA HIS A 292 -14.02 4.31 1.42
C HIS A 292 -15.43 4.42 0.85
N MET A 293 -15.77 5.54 0.21
CA MET A 293 -17.12 5.81 -0.31
C MET A 293 -17.26 5.55 -1.82
N GLY A 294 -16.12 5.43 -2.54
CA GLY A 294 -16.13 5.22 -3.99
C GLY A 294 -16.48 6.46 -4.80
N TYR A 295 -16.88 6.23 -6.05
CA TYR A 295 -17.23 7.28 -7.01
C TYR A 295 -18.69 7.21 -7.48
N SER A 296 -19.39 6.12 -7.14
CA SER A 296 -20.79 5.92 -7.55
C SER A 296 -21.72 6.93 -6.89
N HIS A 297 -22.75 7.36 -7.60
CA HIS A 297 -23.75 8.28 -7.07
C HIS A 297 -24.46 7.69 -5.84
N ILE A 298 -24.47 8.47 -4.75
CA ILE A 298 -25.25 8.22 -3.54
C ILE A 298 -26.17 9.42 -3.35
N SER A 299 -27.49 9.18 -3.27
CA SER A 299 -28.48 10.25 -3.12
C SER A 299 -28.21 11.10 -1.88
N ALA A 300 -28.46 12.40 -2.00
CA ALA A 300 -28.40 13.37 -0.92
C ALA A 300 -29.28 13.01 0.31
N SER A 301 -30.36 12.22 0.11
CA SER A 301 -31.22 11.71 1.19
C SER A 301 -30.50 10.84 2.22
N HIS A 302 -29.36 10.26 1.87
CA HIS A 302 -28.55 9.42 2.76
C HIS A 302 -27.49 10.19 3.56
N ALA A 303 -27.45 11.53 3.46
CA ALA A 303 -26.43 12.34 4.14
C ALA A 303 -26.44 12.12 5.66
N GLY A 304 -27.59 12.05 6.30
CA GLY A 304 -27.67 11.83 7.75
C GLY A 304 -27.16 10.45 8.19
N GLU A 305 -27.43 9.39 7.42
CA GLU A 305 -26.91 8.04 7.73
C GLU A 305 -25.38 7.99 7.57
N ILE A 306 -24.85 8.69 6.57
CA ILE A 306 -23.40 8.80 6.32
C ILE A 306 -22.73 9.64 7.42
N GLU A 307 -23.37 10.74 7.87
CA GLU A 307 -22.86 11.56 8.96
C GLU A 307 -22.72 10.76 10.25
N VAL A 308 -23.74 9.97 10.62
CA VAL A 308 -23.69 9.08 11.78
C VAL A 308 -22.54 8.07 11.68
N PHE A 309 -22.33 7.49 10.49
CA PHE A 309 -21.20 6.56 10.26
C PHE A 309 -19.85 7.29 10.45
N TYR A 310 -19.71 8.51 9.94
CA TYR A 310 -18.49 9.29 10.10
C TYR A 310 -18.19 9.62 11.56
N GLU A 311 -19.20 10.09 12.27
CA GLU A 311 -19.05 10.49 13.67
C GLU A 311 -18.74 9.30 14.60
N GLN A 312 -19.48 8.22 14.45
CA GLN A 312 -19.38 7.09 15.38
C GLN A 312 -18.19 6.15 15.13
N TYR A 313 -17.78 5.97 13.87
CA TYR A 313 -16.79 4.96 13.50
C TYR A 313 -15.60 5.51 12.72
N PHE A 314 -15.87 6.28 11.67
CA PHE A 314 -14.86 6.60 10.69
C PHE A 314 -13.82 7.59 11.21
N ASN A 315 -14.27 8.70 11.83
CA ASN A 315 -13.37 9.73 12.35
C ASN A 315 -12.48 9.21 13.48
N SER A 316 -13.01 8.35 14.36
CA SER A 316 -12.22 7.69 15.40
C SER A 316 -11.14 6.80 14.78
N TYR A 317 -11.51 5.94 13.82
CA TYR A 317 -10.56 5.10 13.10
C TYR A 317 -9.45 5.92 12.43
N LEU A 318 -9.79 7.01 11.74
CA LEU A 318 -8.82 7.85 11.04
C LEU A 318 -7.77 8.44 11.98
N ASN A 319 -8.17 8.86 13.18
CA ASN A 319 -7.33 9.65 14.08
C ASN A 319 -6.54 8.81 15.08
N PHE A 320 -7.08 7.70 15.54
CA PHE A 320 -6.43 6.86 16.55
C PHE A 320 -5.78 5.60 15.98
N HIS A 321 -6.25 5.09 14.83
CA HIS A 321 -5.91 3.74 14.36
C HIS A 321 -5.38 3.66 12.92
N ARG A 322 -5.39 4.80 12.18
CA ARG A 322 -4.92 4.82 10.79
C ARG A 322 -3.66 5.64 10.63
N PRO A 323 -2.47 5.04 10.55
CA PRO A 323 -1.23 5.78 10.33
C PRO A 323 -1.21 6.52 8.99
N CYS A 324 -0.65 7.70 9.01
CA CYS A 324 -0.39 8.52 7.83
C CYS A 324 1.10 8.89 7.76
N GLY A 325 1.58 9.21 6.55
CA GLY A 325 2.95 9.68 6.37
C GLY A 325 3.11 11.07 6.95
N VAL A 326 4.14 11.26 7.77
CA VAL A 326 4.46 12.57 8.36
C VAL A 326 5.50 13.25 7.47
N PRO A 327 5.19 14.46 6.93
CA PRO A 327 6.10 15.16 6.06
C PRO A 327 7.23 15.80 6.84
N GLU A 328 8.46 15.60 6.38
CA GLU A 328 9.64 16.36 6.81
C GLU A 328 10.10 17.25 5.65
N GLU A 329 10.40 18.51 5.94
CA GLU A 329 10.95 19.42 4.94
C GLU A 329 12.49 19.31 4.93
N VAL A 330 13.04 18.86 3.81
CA VAL A 330 14.48 18.69 3.63
C VAL A 330 14.94 19.60 2.50
N ALA A 331 15.86 20.52 2.81
CA ALA A 331 16.51 21.35 1.81
C ALA A 331 17.57 20.52 1.06
N ASN A 332 17.56 20.59 -0.28
CA ASN A 332 18.64 20.01 -1.08
C ASN A 332 19.84 20.97 -1.13
N ALA A 333 20.98 20.50 -1.67
CA ALA A 333 22.20 21.29 -1.83
C ALA A 333 22.04 22.60 -2.62
N LYS A 334 20.92 22.78 -3.33
CA LYS A 334 20.58 24.01 -4.09
C LYS A 334 19.54 24.88 -3.34
N GLY A 335 19.30 24.66 -2.05
CA GLY A 335 18.34 25.42 -1.23
C GLY A 335 16.86 25.14 -1.53
N LYS A 336 16.54 24.20 -2.42
CA LYS A 336 15.14 23.86 -2.73
C LYS A 336 14.61 22.88 -1.67
N VAL A 337 13.57 23.29 -0.98
CA VAL A 337 12.88 22.46 0.01
C VAL A 337 12.05 21.37 -0.67
N LYS A 338 12.22 20.13 -0.22
CA LYS A 338 11.45 18.96 -0.68
C LYS A 338 10.84 18.29 0.54
N ARG A 339 9.55 17.91 0.45
CA ARG A 339 8.89 17.07 1.44
C ARG A 339 9.28 15.61 1.23
N VAL A 340 9.73 14.97 2.29
CA VAL A 340 10.01 13.53 2.36
C VAL A 340 9.19 12.92 3.48
N TYR A 341 8.75 11.67 3.32
CA TYR A 341 7.92 10.95 4.27
C TYR A 341 8.74 9.76 4.80
N ARG A 342 9.50 9.99 5.86
CA ARG A 342 10.40 8.97 6.42
C ARG A 342 9.76 8.09 7.48
N TRP A 343 8.74 8.59 8.16
CA TRP A 343 8.05 7.87 9.20
C TRP A 343 6.53 8.01 9.09
N TYR A 344 5.83 7.10 9.74
CA TYR A 344 4.37 7.00 9.73
C TYR A 344 3.87 6.94 11.16
N ALA A 345 2.79 7.67 11.44
CA ALA A 345 2.16 7.74 12.74
C ALA A 345 0.66 7.98 12.58
N THR A 346 -0.14 7.65 13.60
CA THR A 346 -1.52 8.11 13.66
C THR A 346 -1.56 9.59 13.99
N PRO A 347 -2.62 10.33 13.62
CA PRO A 347 -2.79 11.73 14.03
C PRO A 347 -2.68 11.91 15.55
N TRP A 348 -3.18 10.98 16.36
CA TRP A 348 -3.01 10.99 17.82
C TRP A 348 -1.52 10.86 18.22
N GLU A 349 -0.75 9.96 17.64
CA GLU A 349 0.67 9.85 17.94
C GLU A 349 1.45 11.12 17.60
N ILE A 350 1.05 11.83 16.53
CA ILE A 350 1.67 13.12 16.16
C ILE A 350 1.25 14.19 17.17
N LEU A 351 -0.04 14.30 17.50
CA LEU A 351 -0.56 15.25 18.45
C LEU A 351 0.08 15.10 19.83
N ARG A 352 0.23 13.85 20.31
CA ARG A 352 0.84 13.52 21.61
C ARG A 352 2.30 13.96 21.72
N GLN A 353 3.03 14.06 20.61
CA GLN A 353 4.44 14.44 20.58
C GLN A 353 4.64 15.97 20.59
N LEU A 354 3.56 16.76 20.49
CA LEU A 354 3.70 18.20 20.50
C LEU A 354 4.11 18.71 21.90
N PRO A 355 5.01 19.67 21.97
CA PRO A 355 5.35 20.32 23.23
C PRO A 355 4.12 21.04 23.80
N ASP A 356 3.98 21.03 25.11
CA ASP A 356 2.88 21.71 25.83
C ASP A 356 1.48 21.33 25.33
N LEU A 357 1.25 20.06 24.98
CA LEU A 357 -0.01 19.56 24.40
C LEU A 357 -1.25 20.07 25.16
N ALA A 358 -1.23 20.02 26.47
CA ALA A 358 -2.38 20.43 27.31
C ALA A 358 -2.84 21.88 27.02
N ARG A 359 -1.96 22.77 26.60
CA ARG A 359 -2.31 24.16 26.25
C ARG A 359 -3.06 24.30 24.93
N HIS A 360 -2.93 23.29 24.06
CA HIS A 360 -3.59 23.28 22.76
C HIS A 360 -4.97 22.65 22.83
N LEU A 361 -5.22 21.76 23.79
CA LEU A 361 -6.51 21.07 23.93
C LEU A 361 -7.64 22.05 24.28
N LYS A 362 -8.86 21.65 23.97
CA LYS A 362 -10.08 22.28 24.48
C LYS A 362 -10.18 22.04 25.99
N GLY A 363 -10.85 22.93 26.70
CA GLY A 363 -10.92 22.88 28.17
C GLY A 363 -11.67 21.67 28.74
N ASP A 364 -12.46 21.01 27.91
CA ASP A 364 -13.26 19.82 28.20
C ASP A 364 -12.58 18.49 27.74
N VAL A 365 -11.37 18.58 27.18
CA VAL A 365 -10.65 17.41 26.65
C VAL A 365 -9.34 17.22 27.41
N THR A 366 -9.11 16.00 27.92
CA THR A 366 -7.88 15.62 28.61
C THR A 366 -7.00 14.69 27.79
N ILE A 367 -5.71 14.65 28.11
CA ILE A 367 -4.75 13.74 27.47
C ILE A 367 -5.12 12.28 27.81
N GLU A 368 -5.54 12.06 29.05
CA GLU A 368 -5.92 10.75 29.57
C GLU A 368 -7.11 10.16 28.80
N GLU A 369 -8.12 10.96 28.51
CA GLU A 369 -9.27 10.53 27.69
C GLU A 369 -8.86 10.17 26.26
N LEU A 370 -7.99 10.95 25.64
CA LEU A 370 -7.49 10.66 24.30
C LEU A 370 -6.64 9.38 24.28
N GLU A 371 -5.82 9.18 25.31
CA GLU A 371 -5.00 7.97 25.47
C GLU A 371 -5.89 6.73 25.69
N GLN A 372 -6.92 6.84 26.52
CA GLN A 372 -7.91 5.79 26.76
C GLN A 372 -8.62 5.40 25.44
N ARG A 373 -9.06 6.40 24.66
CA ARG A 373 -9.67 6.14 23.34
C ARG A 373 -8.72 5.45 22.37
N ALA A 374 -7.46 5.86 22.34
CA ALA A 374 -6.44 5.25 21.46
C ALA A 374 -6.11 3.80 21.83
N ARG A 375 -6.29 3.43 23.10
CA ARG A 375 -6.00 2.09 23.64
C ARG A 375 -7.23 1.20 23.82
N ALA A 376 -8.43 1.73 23.60
CA ALA A 376 -9.68 1.00 23.82
C ALA A 376 -9.76 -0.29 22.99
N GLN A 377 -9.13 -0.30 21.83
CA GLN A 377 -9.06 -1.47 20.96
C GLN A 377 -7.81 -1.42 20.07
N THR A 378 -7.47 -2.56 19.47
CA THR A 378 -6.35 -2.62 18.53
C THR A 378 -6.70 -1.96 17.19
N ASP A 379 -5.68 -1.53 16.44
CA ASP A 379 -5.89 -0.89 15.14
C ASP A 379 -6.70 -1.77 14.17
N THR A 380 -6.44 -3.08 14.17
CA THR A 380 -7.15 -4.03 13.31
C THR A 380 -8.59 -4.25 13.78
N ALA A 381 -8.86 -4.25 15.09
CA ALA A 381 -10.22 -4.35 15.60
C ALA A 381 -11.04 -3.11 15.25
N ALA A 382 -10.47 -1.91 15.43
CA ALA A 382 -11.10 -0.64 15.03
C ALA A 382 -11.38 -0.59 13.53
N ALA A 383 -10.43 -1.05 12.71
CA ALA A 383 -10.63 -1.15 11.27
C ALA A 383 -11.76 -2.11 10.91
N ALA A 384 -11.83 -3.29 11.55
CA ALA A 384 -12.86 -4.28 11.29
C ALA A 384 -14.25 -3.76 11.69
N GLU A 385 -14.39 -3.10 12.83
CA GLU A 385 -15.63 -2.48 13.29
C GLU A 385 -16.09 -1.38 12.31
N MET A 386 -15.20 -0.50 11.91
CA MET A 386 -15.49 0.54 10.92
C MET A 386 -15.94 -0.07 9.58
N GLN A 387 -15.28 -1.14 9.11
CA GLN A 387 -15.66 -1.82 7.87
C GLN A 387 -17.03 -2.49 7.98
N GLN A 388 -17.35 -3.10 9.11
CA GLN A 388 -18.68 -3.68 9.34
C GLN A 388 -19.77 -2.61 9.32
N ALA A 389 -19.55 -1.48 9.99
CA ALA A 389 -20.48 -0.34 9.97
C ALA A 389 -20.65 0.21 8.56
N LYS A 390 -19.57 0.36 7.78
CA LYS A 390 -19.62 0.79 6.38
C LYS A 390 -20.40 -0.17 5.50
N GLN A 391 -20.20 -1.47 5.64
CA GLN A 391 -20.93 -2.49 4.88
C GLN A 391 -22.43 -2.44 5.17
N LYS A 392 -22.83 -2.27 6.44
CA LYS A 392 -24.24 -2.08 6.83
C LYS A 392 -24.84 -0.83 6.19
N LEU A 393 -24.12 0.30 6.25
CA LEU A 393 -24.51 1.55 5.63
C LEU A 393 -24.75 1.37 4.11
N LEU A 394 -23.76 0.83 3.40
CA LEU A 394 -23.85 0.65 1.94
C LEU A 394 -24.96 -0.33 1.54
N ALA A 395 -25.18 -1.39 2.31
CA ALA A 395 -26.29 -2.33 2.08
C ALA A 395 -27.65 -1.64 2.26
N ASN A 396 -27.82 -0.77 3.26
CA ASN A 396 -29.03 0.02 3.47
C ASN A 396 -29.30 1.00 2.31
N ILE A 397 -28.23 1.69 1.85
CA ILE A 397 -28.31 2.59 0.69
C ILE A 397 -28.74 1.82 -0.57
N GLN A 398 -28.20 0.62 -0.79
CA GLN A 398 -28.56 -0.21 -1.95
C GLN A 398 -30.01 -0.72 -1.89
N ARG A 399 -30.47 -1.20 -0.74
CA ARG A 399 -31.85 -1.69 -0.57
C ARG A 399 -32.89 -0.61 -0.88
N ARG A 400 -32.65 0.63 -0.50
CA ARG A 400 -33.56 1.76 -0.79
C ARG A 400 -33.50 2.24 -2.25
N LYS A 401 -32.52 1.81 -3.03
CA LYS A 401 -32.49 2.06 -4.49
C LYS A 401 -33.36 1.08 -5.28
N THR A 402 -33.65 -0.08 -4.72
CA THR A 402 -34.43 -1.16 -5.36
C THR A 402 -35.88 -1.21 -4.91
N ALA A 403 -36.24 -0.47 -3.87
CA ALA A 403 -37.61 -0.24 -3.44
C ALA A 403 -38.15 1.10 -3.99
#